data_fdbb6478b31f718a2a4f32e7e5cfa2b5
#
_entry.id   fdbb6478b31f718a2a4f32e7e5cfa2b5
#
_cell.length_a   1.000
_cell.length_b   1.000
_cell.length_c   1.000
_cell.angle_alpha   90.00
_cell.angle_beta   90.00
_cell.angle_gamma   90.00
#
_symmetry.space_group_name_H-M   'P 1'
#
loop_
_entity.id
_entity.type
_entity.pdbx_description
1 polymer ?
#
loop_
_entity_poly.entity_id
_entity_poly.type
_entity_poly.pdbx_seq_one_letter_code
_entity_poly.pdbx_strand_id
1 'polypeptide(L)'
;METTIFGPPGTGKTTRLISIVKDAIADGMDPNRIAFMSFSKKAAEEAKTRAIAELDVDSRDLIWFRTLHSLAFNCLGMRGQDVFKGADFHKLGELVGLEFKANASNNMSDGVLFIPGGGGDKYLSMVQEARVREVTLEQQFNDAANYNLHFQQLRVLAKAYEDLKKELRKRDFVDMIEDFIEQGTSPRFDLLIIDEAQDLAPLQWRMVKEVLVPNSKQVYYAGDDDQCI
;
A
#
# COMPACT_ATOMS: atom_id res chain seq x y z
N MET A 1 -19.82 -8.00 -8.81
CA MET A 1 -20.01 -7.00 -9.89
C MET A 1 -18.89 -5.97 -9.76
N GLU A 2 -18.17 -5.68 -10.86
CA GLU A 2 -17.08 -4.69 -10.88
C GLU A 2 -17.48 -3.52 -11.78
N THR A 3 -17.23 -2.29 -11.34
CA THR A 3 -17.58 -1.05 -12.07
C THR A 3 -16.40 -0.09 -11.99
N THR A 4 -16.05 0.55 -13.11
CA THR A 4 -14.97 1.53 -13.18
C THR A 4 -15.53 2.93 -13.42
N ILE A 5 -15.03 3.91 -12.69
CA ILE A 5 -15.36 5.33 -12.79
C ILE A 5 -14.10 6.07 -13.26
N PHE A 6 -14.13 6.56 -14.48
CA PHE A 6 -13.04 7.33 -15.06
C PHE A 6 -13.29 8.83 -14.99
N GLY A 7 -12.22 9.58 -14.87
CA GLY A 7 -12.25 11.04 -15.02
C GLY A 7 -10.96 11.70 -14.59
N PRO A 8 -10.57 12.82 -15.19
CA PRO A 8 -9.35 13.55 -14.84
C PRO A 8 -9.39 14.08 -13.39
N PRO A 9 -8.26 14.54 -12.84
CA PRO A 9 -8.22 15.15 -11.52
C PRO A 9 -9.22 16.30 -11.38
N GLY A 10 -9.87 16.40 -10.21
CA GLY A 10 -10.81 17.49 -9.91
C GLY A 10 -12.24 17.33 -10.49
N THR A 11 -12.56 16.24 -11.18
CA THR A 11 -13.90 15.99 -11.76
C THR A 11 -14.92 15.46 -10.75
N GLY A 12 -14.56 15.36 -9.48
CA GLY A 12 -15.48 14.89 -8.44
C GLY A 12 -15.57 13.36 -8.29
N LYS A 13 -14.59 12.60 -8.77
CA LYS A 13 -14.53 11.12 -8.59
C LYS A 13 -14.79 10.72 -7.14
N THR A 14 -14.00 11.24 -6.20
CA THR A 14 -14.15 10.93 -4.77
C THR A 14 -15.53 11.34 -4.24
N THR A 15 -16.07 12.46 -4.67
CA THR A 15 -17.46 12.87 -4.34
C THR A 15 -18.48 11.85 -4.83
N ARG A 16 -18.30 11.34 -6.04
CA ARG A 16 -19.18 10.28 -6.60
C ARG A 16 -19.05 8.99 -5.81
N LEU A 17 -17.82 8.60 -5.41
CA LEU A 17 -17.59 7.41 -4.58
C LEU A 17 -18.26 7.55 -3.20
N ILE A 18 -18.20 8.71 -2.56
CA ILE A 18 -18.90 8.98 -1.30
C ILE A 18 -20.42 8.92 -1.49
N SER A 19 -20.96 9.43 -2.62
CA SER A 19 -22.37 9.26 -2.94
C SER A 19 -22.77 7.78 -3.05
N ILE A 20 -21.95 6.93 -3.65
CA ILE A 20 -22.20 5.48 -3.72
C ILE A 20 -22.22 4.85 -2.32
N VAL A 21 -21.30 5.23 -1.44
CA VAL A 21 -21.33 4.80 -0.02
C VAL A 21 -22.62 5.25 0.65
N LYS A 22 -23.03 6.49 0.42
CA LYS A 22 -24.27 7.04 0.97
C LYS A 22 -25.49 6.25 0.55
N ASP A 23 -25.63 6.00 -0.75
CA ASP A 23 -26.75 5.25 -1.30
C ASP A 23 -26.76 3.82 -0.70
N ALA A 24 -25.60 3.17 -0.61
CA ALA A 24 -25.47 1.84 -0.02
C ALA A 24 -25.91 1.78 1.46
N ILE A 25 -25.52 2.77 2.27
CA ILE A 25 -25.93 2.86 3.67
C ILE A 25 -27.43 3.16 3.79
N ALA A 26 -27.96 4.04 2.96
CA ALA A 26 -29.40 4.36 2.91
C ALA A 26 -30.24 3.12 2.54
N ASP A 27 -29.70 2.23 1.69
CA ASP A 27 -30.31 0.96 1.32
C ASP A 27 -30.13 -0.13 2.40
N GLY A 28 -29.55 0.20 3.55
CA GLY A 28 -29.41 -0.68 4.72
C GLY A 28 -28.13 -1.52 4.75
N MET A 29 -27.12 -1.17 3.96
CA MET A 29 -25.82 -1.83 4.03
C MET A 29 -25.10 -1.48 5.34
N ASP A 30 -24.54 -2.47 6.01
CA ASP A 30 -23.75 -2.28 7.24
C ASP A 30 -22.45 -1.51 6.91
N PRO A 31 -22.22 -0.32 7.51
CA PRO A 31 -21.02 0.46 7.27
C PRO A 31 -19.71 -0.30 7.55
N ASN A 32 -19.72 -1.24 8.51
CA ASN A 32 -18.58 -2.11 8.80
C ASN A 32 -18.26 -3.12 7.69
N ARG A 33 -19.12 -3.23 6.68
CA ARG A 33 -18.93 -4.08 5.50
C ARG A 33 -18.62 -3.26 4.25
N ILE A 34 -18.37 -1.97 4.41
CA ILE A 34 -17.94 -1.05 3.35
C ILE A 34 -16.45 -0.77 3.52
N ALA A 35 -15.67 -1.08 2.48
CA ALA A 35 -14.25 -0.77 2.41
C ALA A 35 -13.99 0.35 1.41
N PHE A 36 -13.26 1.37 1.82
CA PHE A 36 -12.77 2.45 0.98
C PHE A 36 -11.25 2.47 1.05
N MET A 37 -10.60 1.98 0.00
CA MET A 37 -9.15 1.90 -0.10
C MET A 37 -8.64 3.06 -0.93
N SER A 38 -7.68 3.80 -0.39
CA SER A 38 -6.99 4.87 -1.09
C SER A 38 -5.49 4.66 -1.08
N PHE A 39 -4.81 5.25 -2.06
CA PHE A 39 -3.35 5.16 -2.17
C PHE A 39 -2.66 5.81 -0.95
N SER A 40 -3.11 7.00 -0.51
CA SER A 40 -2.50 7.70 0.61
C SER A 40 -3.39 7.71 1.87
N LYS A 41 -2.75 7.78 3.03
CA LYS A 41 -3.44 7.93 4.31
C LYS A 41 -4.26 9.21 4.36
N LYS A 42 -3.71 10.31 3.83
CA LYS A 42 -4.41 11.60 3.78
C LYS A 42 -5.69 11.51 2.99
N ALA A 43 -5.67 10.89 1.82
CA ALA A 43 -6.86 10.71 0.98
C ALA A 43 -7.90 9.78 1.66
N ALA A 44 -7.47 8.71 2.32
CA ALA A 44 -8.35 7.83 3.08
C ALA A 44 -9.04 8.56 4.25
N GLU A 45 -8.29 9.37 5.01
CA GLU A 45 -8.83 10.17 6.11
C GLU A 45 -9.75 11.29 5.60
N GLU A 46 -9.45 11.91 4.47
CA GLU A 46 -10.32 12.91 3.85
C GLU A 46 -11.64 12.28 3.39
N ALA A 47 -11.60 11.12 2.74
CA ALA A 47 -12.78 10.38 2.35
C ALA A 47 -13.63 9.98 3.57
N LYS A 48 -12.98 9.51 4.63
CA LYS A 48 -13.64 9.16 5.89
C LYS A 48 -14.31 10.38 6.53
N THR A 49 -13.62 11.51 6.58
CA THR A 49 -14.15 12.76 7.17
C THR A 49 -15.38 13.24 6.39
N ARG A 50 -15.33 13.20 5.05
CA ARG A 50 -16.47 13.56 4.20
C ARG A 50 -17.65 12.60 4.42
N ALA A 51 -17.37 11.29 4.48
CA ALA A 51 -18.42 10.31 4.72
C ALA A 51 -19.11 10.54 6.08
N ILE A 52 -18.38 10.79 7.15
CA ILE A 52 -18.93 11.11 8.48
C ILE A 52 -19.80 12.37 8.42
N ALA A 53 -19.32 13.43 7.76
CA ALA A 53 -20.06 14.69 7.66
C ALA A 53 -21.38 14.58 6.87
N GLU A 54 -21.44 13.68 5.89
CA GLU A 54 -22.58 13.55 4.98
C GLU A 54 -23.59 12.45 5.36
N LEU A 55 -23.15 11.46 6.17
CA LEU A 55 -23.91 10.21 6.38
C LEU A 55 -24.47 10.04 7.79
N ASP A 56 -24.14 10.92 8.72
CA ASP A 56 -24.50 10.79 10.15
C ASP A 56 -24.11 9.40 10.74
N VAL A 57 -22.92 8.89 10.33
CA VAL A 57 -22.36 7.63 10.82
C VAL A 57 -21.22 7.89 11.81
N ASP A 58 -21.04 6.99 12.76
CA ASP A 58 -19.91 7.10 13.69
C ASP A 58 -18.59 6.75 12.97
N SER A 59 -17.54 7.48 13.30
CA SER A 59 -16.18 7.19 12.82
C SER A 59 -15.73 5.74 13.08
N ARG A 60 -16.29 5.12 14.12
CA ARG A 60 -16.04 3.72 14.51
C ARG A 60 -16.67 2.70 13.57
N ASP A 61 -17.66 3.10 12.80
CA ASP A 61 -18.35 2.23 11.84
C ASP A 61 -17.62 2.18 10.49
N LEU A 62 -16.78 3.20 10.19
CA LEU A 62 -15.99 3.29 8.97
C LEU A 62 -14.54 2.78 9.19
N ILE A 63 -14.42 1.58 9.75
CA ILE A 63 -13.11 1.00 10.13
C ILE A 63 -12.23 0.65 8.92
N TRP A 64 -12.83 0.45 7.74
CA TRP A 64 -12.16 0.05 6.52
C TRP A 64 -11.92 1.20 5.53
N PHE A 65 -12.06 2.47 5.97
CA PHE A 65 -11.59 3.63 5.23
C PHE A 65 -10.10 3.84 5.50
N ARG A 66 -9.23 3.24 4.66
CA ARG A 66 -7.79 3.19 4.92
C ARG A 66 -6.96 2.88 3.67
N THR A 67 -5.65 2.80 3.82
CA THR A 67 -4.75 2.33 2.75
C THR A 67 -4.68 0.80 2.74
N LEU A 68 -4.27 0.21 1.60
CA LEU A 68 -4.05 -1.24 1.46
C LEU A 68 -3.06 -1.78 2.51
N HIS A 69 -1.95 -1.06 2.76
CA HIS A 69 -0.99 -1.42 3.80
C HIS A 69 -1.61 -1.42 5.20
N SER A 70 -2.44 -0.41 5.52
CA SER A 70 -3.12 -0.35 6.80
C SER A 70 -4.14 -1.48 6.97
N LEU A 71 -4.80 -1.90 5.89
CA LEU A 71 -5.68 -3.07 5.90
C LEU A 71 -4.87 -4.35 6.15
N ALA A 72 -3.80 -4.59 5.38
CA ALA A 72 -2.92 -5.75 5.56
C ALA A 72 -2.35 -5.81 6.98
N PHE A 73 -1.79 -4.71 7.48
CA PHE A 73 -1.26 -4.60 8.84
C PHE A 73 -2.26 -5.06 9.91
N ASN A 74 -3.52 -4.61 9.79
CA ASN A 74 -4.58 -4.99 10.74
C ASN A 74 -5.01 -6.44 10.61
N CYS A 75 -5.19 -6.92 9.38
CA CYS A 75 -5.63 -8.30 9.13
C CYS A 75 -4.56 -9.32 9.53
N LEU A 76 -3.29 -8.98 9.36
CA LEU A 76 -2.16 -9.80 9.82
C LEU A 76 -1.95 -9.75 11.35
N GLY A 77 -2.70 -8.91 12.08
CA GLY A 77 -2.54 -8.73 13.53
C GLY A 77 -1.18 -8.17 13.94
N MET A 78 -0.51 -7.45 13.04
CA MET A 78 0.82 -6.89 13.26
C MET A 78 0.81 -5.77 14.30
N ARG A 79 1.93 -5.60 14.95
CA ARG A 79 2.19 -4.52 15.90
C ARG A 79 3.37 -3.66 15.41
N GLY A 80 3.46 -2.43 15.90
CA GLY A 80 4.54 -1.53 15.51
C GLY A 80 5.96 -2.03 15.78
N GLN A 81 6.14 -3.01 16.69
CA GLN A 81 7.42 -3.67 16.96
C GLN A 81 7.79 -4.71 15.89
N ASP A 82 6.81 -5.24 15.14
CA ASP A 82 7.00 -6.25 14.11
C ASP A 82 7.46 -5.62 12.79
N VAL A 83 7.49 -4.27 12.74
CA VAL A 83 7.88 -3.50 11.55
C VAL A 83 9.37 -3.22 11.56
N PHE A 84 10.02 -3.48 10.42
CA PHE A 84 11.43 -3.12 10.20
C PHE A 84 11.58 -1.60 10.03
N LYS A 85 12.27 -0.94 10.96
CA LYS A 85 12.34 0.53 10.99
C LYS A 85 13.49 1.07 11.84
N GLY A 86 13.81 2.35 11.69
CA GLY A 86 14.71 3.09 12.58
C GLY A 86 16.04 2.38 12.83
N ALA A 87 16.24 1.85 14.05
CA ALA A 87 17.47 1.17 14.46
C ALA A 87 17.80 -0.09 13.64
N ASP A 88 16.80 -0.72 13.00
CA ASP A 88 17.03 -1.88 12.16
C ASP A 88 17.78 -1.50 10.88
N PHE A 89 17.49 -0.32 10.30
CA PHE A 89 18.25 0.22 9.17
C PHE A 89 19.68 0.59 9.56
N HIS A 90 19.89 1.05 10.79
CA HIS A 90 21.25 1.29 11.29
C HIS A 90 22.04 -0.01 11.34
N LYS A 91 21.46 -1.07 11.93
CA LYS A 91 22.06 -2.40 11.96
C LYS A 91 22.36 -2.95 10.55
N LEU A 92 21.43 -2.76 9.61
CA LEU A 92 21.66 -3.12 8.21
C LEU A 92 22.85 -2.36 7.61
N GLY A 93 22.95 -1.06 7.91
CA GLY A 93 24.05 -0.20 7.45
C GLY A 93 25.41 -0.70 7.93
N GLU A 94 25.52 -1.07 9.20
CA GLU A 94 26.74 -1.66 9.77
C GLU A 94 27.14 -2.97 9.07
N LEU A 95 26.16 -3.83 8.74
CA LEU A 95 26.39 -5.12 8.09
C LEU A 95 26.92 -4.97 6.64
N VAL A 96 26.42 -3.97 5.90
CA VAL A 96 26.73 -3.83 4.46
C VAL A 96 27.69 -2.69 4.15
N GLY A 97 28.12 -1.91 5.15
CA GLY A 97 28.99 -0.76 4.98
C GLY A 97 28.32 0.41 4.23
N LEU A 98 27.02 0.58 4.39
CA LEU A 98 26.23 1.64 3.77
C LEU A 98 25.54 2.51 4.81
N GLU A 99 25.41 3.81 4.51
CA GLU A 99 24.68 4.74 5.38
C GLU A 99 23.22 4.88 4.90
N PHE A 100 22.28 4.67 5.83
CA PHE A 100 20.85 4.89 5.63
C PHE A 100 20.42 6.14 6.41
N LYS A 101 19.89 7.13 5.68
CA LYS A 101 19.43 8.41 6.25
C LYS A 101 17.92 8.48 6.43
N ALA A 102 17.20 7.54 5.83
CA ALA A 102 15.76 7.55 5.90
C ALA A 102 15.26 7.29 7.31
N ASN A 103 14.63 8.30 7.87
CA ASN A 103 13.68 8.11 8.95
C ASN A 103 12.45 7.39 8.37
N ALA A 104 12.55 6.07 8.23
CA ALA A 104 11.48 5.22 7.73
C ALA A 104 10.16 5.35 8.53
N SER A 105 10.21 6.03 9.68
CA SER A 105 9.08 6.20 10.59
C SER A 105 8.00 7.17 10.11
N ASN A 106 8.31 8.12 9.25
CA ASN A 106 7.35 9.18 8.91
C ASN A 106 6.59 8.97 7.59
N ASN A 107 7.07 8.10 6.69
CA ASN A 107 6.45 7.89 5.38
C ASN A 107 5.65 6.57 5.27
N MET A 108 5.50 5.86 6.38
CA MET A 108 4.78 4.59 6.48
C MET A 108 3.29 4.67 6.12
N SER A 109 2.74 5.87 6.08
CA SER A 109 1.30 6.06 5.97
C SER A 109 0.78 6.24 4.56
N ASP A 110 1.65 6.52 3.58
CA ASP A 110 1.18 7.01 2.29
C ASP A 110 1.43 6.06 1.12
N GLY A 111 1.83 4.81 1.40
CA GLY A 111 2.14 3.86 0.32
C GLY A 111 3.37 4.27 -0.52
N VAL A 112 4.04 5.36 -0.13
CA VAL A 112 5.22 5.85 -0.81
C VAL A 112 6.39 4.95 -0.47
N LEU A 113 6.90 4.28 -1.48
CA LEU A 113 8.19 3.65 -1.44
C LEU A 113 9.22 4.69 -1.02
N PHE A 114 10.12 4.26 -0.20
CA PHE A 114 11.27 4.92 0.35
C PHE A 114 11.81 6.12 -0.48
N ILE A 115 11.93 7.31 0.10
CA ILE A 115 12.55 8.46 -0.57
C ILE A 115 14.05 8.41 -0.28
N PRO A 116 14.90 8.20 -1.30
CA PRO A 116 16.32 8.09 -1.12
C PRO A 116 16.94 9.37 -0.56
N GLY A 117 17.60 9.28 0.60
CA GLY A 117 18.34 10.39 1.22
C GLY A 117 19.83 10.15 1.34
N GLY A 118 20.28 8.90 1.26
CA GLY A 118 21.67 8.46 1.40
C GLY A 118 22.08 7.41 0.37
N GLY A 119 23.34 6.99 0.40
CA GLY A 119 23.86 5.98 -0.53
C GLY A 119 23.15 4.63 -0.40
N GLY A 120 22.95 4.15 0.83
CA GLY A 120 22.21 2.93 1.12
C GLY A 120 20.74 3.00 0.76
N ASP A 121 20.15 4.18 0.92
CA ASP A 121 18.74 4.41 0.62
C ASP A 121 18.39 4.14 -0.85
N LYS A 122 19.29 4.50 -1.79
CA LYS A 122 19.08 4.25 -3.22
C LYS A 122 19.07 2.75 -3.56
N TYR A 123 19.98 2.00 -2.94
CA TYR A 123 20.01 0.55 -3.12
C TYR A 123 18.76 -0.10 -2.55
N LEU A 124 18.32 0.33 -1.37
CA LEU A 124 17.12 -0.20 -0.73
C LEU A 124 15.85 0.13 -1.51
N SER A 125 15.72 1.37 -2.02
CA SER A 125 14.63 1.76 -2.92
C SER A 125 14.54 0.82 -4.11
N MET A 126 15.67 0.54 -4.76
CA MET A 126 15.71 -0.37 -5.91
C MET A 126 15.27 -1.80 -5.55
N VAL A 127 15.68 -2.31 -4.38
CA VAL A 127 15.22 -3.63 -3.89
C VAL A 127 13.71 -3.64 -3.68
N GLN A 128 13.17 -2.61 -3.05
CA GLN A 128 11.73 -2.51 -2.80
C GLN A 128 10.92 -2.28 -4.08
N GLU A 129 11.42 -1.44 -4.99
CA GLU A 129 10.80 -1.20 -6.30
C GLU A 129 10.72 -2.49 -7.14
N ALA A 130 11.79 -3.30 -7.16
CA ALA A 130 11.77 -4.59 -7.86
C ALA A 130 10.64 -5.49 -7.33
N ARG A 131 10.49 -5.58 -6.02
CA ARG A 131 9.45 -6.40 -5.37
C ARG A 131 8.05 -5.87 -5.64
N VAL A 132 7.84 -4.58 -5.52
CA VAL A 132 6.53 -3.94 -5.74
C VAL A 132 6.10 -4.02 -7.20
N ARG A 133 7.05 -3.93 -8.14
CA ARG A 133 6.84 -4.12 -9.58
C ARG A 133 6.75 -5.60 -9.97
N GLU A 134 7.05 -6.52 -9.06
CA GLU A 134 7.10 -7.98 -9.30
C GLU A 134 8.07 -8.35 -10.43
N VAL A 135 9.19 -7.66 -10.51
CA VAL A 135 10.27 -7.93 -11.45
C VAL A 135 11.52 -8.43 -10.73
N THR A 136 12.45 -9.04 -11.47
CA THR A 136 13.73 -9.44 -10.88
C THR A 136 14.58 -8.22 -10.52
N LEU A 137 15.45 -8.38 -9.52
CA LEU A 137 16.39 -7.33 -9.14
C LEU A 137 17.30 -6.90 -10.28
N GLU A 138 17.64 -7.83 -11.19
CA GLU A 138 18.44 -7.57 -12.38
C GLU A 138 17.67 -6.74 -13.43
N GLN A 139 16.39 -7.05 -13.65
CA GLN A 139 15.53 -6.26 -14.51
C GLN A 139 15.38 -4.83 -13.98
N GLN A 140 15.06 -4.69 -12.67
CA GLN A 140 14.95 -3.37 -12.06
C GLN A 140 16.24 -2.57 -12.17
N PHE A 141 17.40 -3.21 -11.95
CA PHE A 141 18.71 -2.57 -12.09
C PHE A 141 18.99 -2.08 -13.52
N ASN A 142 18.64 -2.89 -14.51
CA ASN A 142 18.82 -2.55 -15.93
C ASN A 142 17.85 -1.45 -16.40
N ASP A 143 16.61 -1.47 -15.91
CA ASP A 143 15.61 -0.45 -16.24
C ASP A 143 15.99 0.93 -15.65
N ALA A 144 16.66 0.94 -14.52
CA ALA A 144 17.03 2.14 -13.78
C ALA A 144 18.35 2.77 -14.29
N ALA A 145 18.49 2.99 -15.58
CA ALA A 145 19.71 3.32 -16.35
C ALA A 145 20.58 4.51 -15.89
N ASN A 146 20.24 5.20 -14.78
CA ASN A 146 20.91 6.43 -14.33
C ASN A 146 21.41 6.44 -12.89
N TYR A 147 21.41 5.31 -12.20
CA TYR A 147 21.95 5.25 -10.85
C TYR A 147 23.42 4.82 -10.90
N ASN A 148 24.34 5.63 -10.35
CA ASN A 148 25.72 5.21 -10.08
C ASN A 148 25.74 4.14 -8.97
N LEU A 149 25.12 3.00 -9.23
CA LEU A 149 25.02 1.86 -8.32
C LEU A 149 25.78 0.66 -8.90
N HIS A 150 26.30 -0.18 -8.02
CA HIS A 150 26.98 -1.41 -8.40
C HIS A 150 26.07 -2.62 -8.14
N PHE A 151 25.77 -3.39 -9.17
CA PHE A 151 24.84 -4.53 -9.07
C PHE A 151 25.27 -5.57 -8.01
N GLN A 152 26.59 -5.81 -7.85
CA GLN A 152 27.07 -6.71 -6.82
C GLN A 152 26.75 -6.21 -5.40
N GLN A 153 26.90 -4.91 -5.16
CA GLN A 153 26.55 -4.29 -3.89
C GLN A 153 25.04 -4.34 -3.63
N LEU A 154 24.24 -4.14 -4.69
CA LEU A 154 22.79 -4.29 -4.62
C LEU A 154 22.37 -5.70 -4.19
N ARG A 155 22.99 -6.73 -4.78
CA ARG A 155 22.73 -8.14 -4.39
C ARG A 155 23.12 -8.43 -2.95
N VAL A 156 24.27 -7.92 -2.51
CA VAL A 156 24.73 -8.08 -1.10
C VAL A 156 23.75 -7.43 -0.15
N LEU A 157 23.32 -6.19 -0.46
CA LEU A 157 22.32 -5.50 0.34
C LEU A 157 20.98 -6.26 0.38
N ALA A 158 20.47 -6.66 -0.78
CA ALA A 158 19.20 -7.36 -0.86
C ALA A 158 19.20 -8.63 0.01
N LYS A 159 20.29 -9.41 -0.07
CA LYS A 159 20.44 -10.61 0.75
C LYS A 159 20.54 -10.28 2.24
N ALA A 160 21.40 -9.34 2.63
CA ALA A 160 21.57 -8.95 4.03
C ALA A 160 20.26 -8.39 4.63
N TYR A 161 19.49 -7.63 3.84
CA TYR A 161 18.20 -7.10 4.25
C TYR A 161 17.20 -8.21 4.55
N GLU A 162 17.04 -9.17 3.65
CA GLU A 162 16.16 -10.32 3.84
C GLU A 162 16.59 -11.19 5.05
N ASP A 163 17.88 -11.47 5.17
CA ASP A 163 18.41 -12.28 6.26
C ASP A 163 18.19 -11.57 7.62
N LEU A 164 18.41 -10.26 7.69
CA LEU A 164 18.21 -9.47 8.90
C LEU A 164 16.73 -9.36 9.29
N LYS A 165 15.82 -9.18 8.32
CA LYS A 165 14.36 -9.21 8.59
C LYS A 165 13.93 -10.53 9.21
N LYS A 166 14.44 -11.65 8.68
CA LYS A 166 14.18 -13.00 9.21
C LYS A 166 14.75 -13.19 10.62
N GLU A 167 16.01 -12.78 10.85
CA GLU A 167 16.65 -12.83 12.18
C GLU A 167 15.85 -12.08 13.23
N LEU A 168 15.43 -10.84 12.89
CA LEU A 168 14.67 -9.98 13.79
C LEU A 168 13.18 -10.33 13.86
N ARG A 169 12.70 -11.24 13.00
CA ARG A 169 11.27 -11.56 12.82
C ARG A 169 10.42 -10.32 12.54
N LYS A 170 10.96 -9.44 11.70
CA LYS A 170 10.30 -8.19 11.29
C LYS A 170 9.91 -8.22 9.83
N ARG A 171 8.93 -7.39 9.50
CA ARG A 171 8.39 -7.21 8.15
C ARG A 171 8.55 -5.76 7.71
N ASP A 172 8.87 -5.56 6.44
CA ASP A 172 8.72 -4.26 5.79
C ASP A 172 7.31 -4.11 5.17
N PHE A 173 7.06 -3.01 4.47
CA PHE A 173 5.75 -2.75 3.86
C PHE A 173 5.45 -3.68 2.70
N VAL A 174 6.47 -4.07 1.93
CA VAL A 174 6.30 -5.01 0.82
C VAL A 174 5.95 -6.39 1.39
N ASP A 175 6.66 -6.83 2.44
CA ASP A 175 6.35 -8.08 3.13
C ASP A 175 4.89 -8.11 3.64
N MET A 176 4.37 -6.98 4.14
CA MET A 176 2.98 -6.93 4.62
C MET A 176 1.97 -7.24 3.51
N ILE A 177 2.19 -6.72 2.32
CA ILE A 177 1.30 -7.01 1.18
C ILE A 177 1.48 -8.45 0.71
N GLU A 178 2.73 -8.94 0.62
CA GLU A 178 3.04 -10.32 0.23
C GLU A 178 2.45 -11.33 1.23
N ASP A 179 2.70 -11.16 2.54
CA ASP A 179 2.16 -12.01 3.60
C ASP A 179 0.63 -12.01 3.60
N PHE A 180 0.00 -10.86 3.35
CA PHE A 180 -1.46 -10.76 3.26
C PHE A 180 -2.02 -11.53 2.05
N ILE A 181 -1.35 -11.44 0.90
CA ILE A 181 -1.72 -12.21 -0.28
C ILE A 181 -1.56 -13.72 -0.01
N GLU A 182 -0.44 -14.11 0.61
CA GLU A 182 -0.16 -15.52 0.91
C GLU A 182 -1.18 -16.12 1.88
N GLN A 183 -1.60 -15.37 2.90
CA GLN A 183 -2.66 -15.81 3.81
C GLN A 183 -4.01 -15.95 3.11
N GLY A 184 -4.27 -15.15 2.07
CA GLY A 184 -5.51 -15.19 1.30
C GLY A 184 -6.78 -14.88 2.11
N THR A 185 -6.64 -14.29 3.31
CA THR A 185 -7.74 -14.07 4.24
C THR A 185 -8.05 -12.57 4.36
N SER A 186 -9.22 -12.18 3.91
CA SER A 186 -9.73 -10.80 3.99
C SER A 186 -11.09 -10.77 4.70
N PRO A 187 -11.44 -9.67 5.36
CA PRO A 187 -12.83 -9.42 5.71
C PRO A 187 -13.72 -9.50 4.47
N ARG A 188 -14.97 -9.90 4.66
CA ARG A 188 -15.96 -9.89 3.58
C ARG A 188 -16.59 -8.51 3.48
N PHE A 189 -16.53 -7.93 2.30
CA PHE A 189 -17.13 -6.63 2.02
C PHE A 189 -18.40 -6.77 1.18
N ASP A 190 -19.42 -6.00 1.51
CA ASP A 190 -20.58 -5.84 0.64
C ASP A 190 -20.28 -4.81 -0.45
N LEU A 191 -19.45 -3.81 -0.12
CA LEU A 191 -18.97 -2.78 -1.04
C LEU A 191 -17.46 -2.57 -0.82
N LEU A 192 -16.70 -2.69 -1.88
CA LEU A 192 -15.27 -2.35 -1.94
C LEU A 192 -15.07 -1.21 -2.93
N ILE A 193 -14.42 -0.15 -2.48
CA ILE A 193 -14.04 0.99 -3.31
C ILE A 193 -12.53 1.09 -3.33
N ILE A 194 -11.96 1.22 -4.52
CA ILE A 194 -10.53 1.49 -4.74
C ILE A 194 -10.45 2.88 -5.40
N ASP A 195 -10.02 3.87 -4.66
CA ASP A 195 -9.80 5.23 -5.16
C ASP A 195 -8.36 5.41 -5.64
N GLU A 196 -8.15 6.23 -6.65
CA GLU A 196 -6.87 6.46 -7.34
C GLU A 196 -6.21 5.14 -7.80
N ALA A 197 -7.00 4.29 -8.42
CA ALA A 197 -6.59 2.94 -8.81
C ALA A 197 -5.39 2.93 -9.79
N GLN A 198 -5.17 4.00 -10.58
CA GLN A 198 -4.03 4.14 -11.47
C GLN A 198 -2.69 4.22 -10.73
N ASP A 199 -2.68 4.65 -9.47
CA ASP A 199 -1.46 4.78 -8.66
C ASP A 199 -1.02 3.45 -8.01
N LEU A 200 -1.84 2.41 -8.12
CA LEU A 200 -1.53 1.10 -7.53
C LEU A 200 -0.43 0.40 -8.32
N ALA A 201 0.60 0.00 -7.61
CA ALA A 201 1.66 -0.83 -8.17
C ALA A 201 1.21 -2.29 -8.41
N PRO A 202 1.91 -3.06 -9.28
CA PRO A 202 1.55 -4.44 -9.60
C PRO A 202 1.25 -5.32 -8.39
N LEU A 203 2.11 -5.33 -7.37
CA LEU A 203 1.90 -6.09 -6.14
C LEU A 203 0.61 -5.69 -5.41
N GLN A 204 0.29 -4.39 -5.36
CA GLN A 204 -0.95 -3.90 -4.75
C GLN A 204 -2.18 -4.30 -5.58
N TRP A 205 -2.06 -4.25 -6.91
CA TRP A 205 -3.09 -4.78 -7.81
C TRP A 205 -3.33 -6.27 -7.59
N ARG A 206 -2.27 -7.05 -7.41
CA ARG A 206 -2.39 -8.47 -7.09
C ARG A 206 -3.14 -8.69 -5.78
N MET A 207 -2.82 -7.94 -4.72
CA MET A 207 -3.57 -7.98 -3.46
C MET A 207 -5.07 -7.70 -3.68
N VAL A 208 -5.40 -6.67 -4.44
CA VAL A 208 -6.79 -6.31 -4.74
C VAL A 208 -7.48 -7.44 -5.49
N LYS A 209 -6.88 -7.94 -6.57
CA LYS A 209 -7.52 -8.91 -7.47
C LYS A 209 -7.60 -10.32 -6.87
N GLU A 210 -6.57 -10.77 -6.18
CA GLU A 210 -6.52 -12.14 -5.66
C GLU A 210 -7.20 -12.29 -4.29
N VAL A 211 -7.22 -11.23 -3.46
CA VAL A 211 -7.73 -11.34 -2.10
C VAL A 211 -8.98 -10.49 -1.85
N LEU A 212 -8.97 -9.20 -2.23
CA LEU A 212 -10.09 -8.32 -1.86
C LEU A 212 -11.32 -8.52 -2.75
N VAL A 213 -11.13 -8.58 -4.07
CA VAL A 213 -12.24 -8.74 -5.03
C VAL A 213 -13.02 -10.03 -4.79
N PRO A 214 -12.39 -11.21 -4.61
CA PRO A 214 -13.14 -12.45 -4.34
C PRO A 214 -13.96 -12.42 -3.03
N ASN A 215 -13.56 -11.56 -2.08
CA ASN A 215 -14.25 -11.38 -0.80
C ASN A 215 -15.22 -10.20 -0.79
N SER A 216 -15.55 -9.64 -1.97
CA SER A 216 -16.42 -8.45 -2.10
C SER A 216 -17.59 -8.73 -3.04
N LYS A 217 -18.81 -8.22 -2.69
CA LYS A 217 -19.99 -8.38 -3.55
C LYS A 217 -20.02 -7.36 -4.68
N GLN A 218 -19.72 -6.11 -4.37
CA GLN A 218 -19.67 -5.00 -5.32
C GLN A 218 -18.29 -4.34 -5.21
N VAL A 219 -17.69 -4.00 -6.34
CA VAL A 219 -16.38 -3.37 -6.40
C VAL A 219 -16.44 -2.18 -7.35
N TYR A 220 -15.96 -1.04 -6.87
CA TYR A 220 -15.80 0.17 -7.66
C TYR A 220 -14.33 0.56 -7.71
N TYR A 221 -13.85 0.81 -8.91
CA TYR A 221 -12.53 1.40 -9.14
C TYR A 221 -12.73 2.83 -9.61
N ALA A 222 -12.01 3.77 -9.03
CA ALA A 222 -11.93 5.12 -9.55
C ALA A 222 -10.49 5.46 -9.90
N GLY A 223 -10.31 6.07 -11.06
CA GLY A 223 -8.98 6.41 -11.56
C GLY A 223 -9.02 7.42 -12.70
N ASP A 224 -7.84 7.84 -13.09
CA ASP A 224 -7.61 8.71 -14.23
C ASP A 224 -7.22 7.83 -15.42
N ASP A 225 -7.99 7.86 -16.50
CA ASP A 225 -7.72 7.11 -17.73
C ASP A 225 -6.53 7.66 -18.52
N ASP A 226 -6.27 8.97 -18.41
CA ASP A 226 -5.11 9.60 -19.05
C ASP A 226 -3.77 9.23 -18.39
N GLN A 227 -3.79 8.65 -17.19
CA GLN A 227 -2.61 8.20 -16.44
C GLN A 227 -2.43 6.67 -16.43
N CYS A 228 -3.39 5.93 -16.97
CA CYS A 228 -3.27 4.48 -17.17
C CYS A 228 -2.42 4.21 -18.41
N ILE A 229 -1.16 3.88 -18.20
CA ILE A 229 -0.23 3.39 -19.24
C ILE A 229 -0.11 1.88 -19.13
#